data_3ac630e92d79fc38e080bb03e31c9716
#
_entry.id   3ac630e92d79fc38e080bb03e31c9716
#
_cell.length_a   1.000
_cell.length_b   1.000
_cell.length_c   1.000
_cell.angle_alpha   90.00
_cell.angle_beta   90.00
_cell.angle_gamma   90.00
#
_symmetry.space_group_name_H-M   'P 1'
#
loop_
_entity.id
_entity.type
_entity.pdbx_description
1 polymer ?
#
loop_
_entity_poly.entity_id
_entity_poly.type
_entity_poly.pdbx_seq_one_letter_code
_entity_poly.pdbx_strand_id
1 'polypeptide(L)'
;ILNNSGKFKFECNMFGIIGNKEAGEIIKFVKIKSGIYDLLNDTQSAGGQEEETDNEYLQRWYLSKKDGAWNIDAIQSALLKLNGVSSVFVDENHENTKVNDMDPKSILIVVAGGDADEIAQTIWLKKDQSIATMGDIQKTVLDNQGNLREINFYRPSKIDIEYKIDFKLVDGNTITSTDLNKLVENYINNIQLAGYLTSY
;
A
#
# COMPACT_ATOMS: atom_id res chain seq x y z
N ILE A 1 -33.44 -10.76 -39.66
CA ILE A 1 -32.50 -11.18 -38.59
C ILE A 1 -32.47 -9.97 -37.63
N LEU A 2 -33.13 -10.12 -36.48
CA LEU A 2 -33.08 -9.12 -35.43
C LEU A 2 -31.71 -9.28 -34.70
N ASN A 3 -30.79 -8.33 -34.91
CA ASN A 3 -29.56 -8.24 -34.15
C ASN A 3 -29.92 -7.71 -32.75
N ASN A 4 -30.20 -8.61 -31.83
CA ASN A 4 -30.38 -8.24 -30.42
C ASN A 4 -29.01 -8.42 -29.72
N SER A 5 -28.28 -7.31 -29.48
CA SER A 5 -27.07 -7.31 -28.66
C SER A 5 -27.47 -7.11 -27.21
N GLY A 6 -27.13 -8.03 -26.34
CA GLY A 6 -27.33 -7.92 -24.88
C GLY A 6 -25.98 -7.82 -24.17
N LYS A 7 -25.89 -6.97 -23.14
CA LYS A 7 -24.74 -6.93 -22.25
C LYS A 7 -24.99 -7.82 -21.03
N PHE A 8 -24.06 -8.69 -20.74
CA PHE A 8 -24.13 -9.60 -19.60
C PHE A 8 -22.88 -9.45 -18.73
N LYS A 9 -23.06 -9.54 -17.41
CA LYS A 9 -21.95 -9.59 -16.48
C LYS A 9 -21.50 -11.05 -16.33
N PHE A 10 -20.22 -11.29 -16.50
CA PHE A 10 -19.59 -12.58 -16.29
C PHE A 10 -18.58 -12.49 -15.15
N GLU A 11 -18.40 -13.60 -14.47
CA GLU A 11 -17.43 -13.75 -13.40
C GLU A 11 -16.56 -14.97 -13.73
N CYS A 12 -15.24 -14.86 -13.52
CA CYS A 12 -14.33 -15.96 -13.67
C CYS A 12 -14.48 -16.92 -12.48
N ASN A 13 -14.65 -18.20 -12.73
CA ASN A 13 -14.74 -19.22 -11.69
C ASN A 13 -13.38 -19.82 -11.30
N MET A 14 -12.30 -19.35 -11.89
CA MET A 14 -10.92 -19.75 -11.55
C MET A 14 -10.28 -18.68 -10.68
N PHE A 15 -9.49 -19.12 -9.71
CA PHE A 15 -8.70 -18.22 -8.86
C PHE A 15 -7.47 -17.71 -9.61
N GLY A 16 -6.88 -16.61 -9.09
CA GLY A 16 -5.68 -16.00 -9.64
C GLY A 16 -5.96 -14.96 -10.73
N ILE A 17 -4.89 -14.52 -11.38
CA ILE A 17 -4.93 -13.48 -12.42
C ILE A 17 -5.43 -13.98 -13.78
N ILE A 18 -5.71 -15.27 -13.91
CA ILE A 18 -6.10 -15.89 -15.20
C ILE A 18 -7.37 -15.28 -15.79
N GLY A 19 -8.24 -14.76 -14.91
CA GLY A 19 -9.47 -14.07 -15.29
C GLY A 19 -9.27 -12.60 -15.70
N ASN A 20 -8.10 -12.03 -15.50
CA ASN A 20 -7.78 -10.67 -15.93
C ASN A 20 -7.45 -10.70 -17.43
N LYS A 21 -8.32 -10.14 -18.22
CA LYS A 21 -8.24 -10.13 -19.69
C LYS A 21 -8.42 -8.72 -20.22
N GLU A 22 -7.62 -8.37 -21.23
CA GLU A 22 -7.77 -7.10 -21.92
C GLU A 22 -9.10 -7.04 -22.68
N ALA A 23 -9.53 -5.83 -23.04
CA ALA A 23 -10.69 -5.67 -23.89
C ALA A 23 -10.49 -6.38 -25.24
N GLY A 24 -11.47 -7.17 -25.67
CA GLY A 24 -11.41 -7.91 -26.92
C GLY A 24 -10.73 -9.28 -26.86
N GLU A 25 -10.21 -9.73 -25.72
CA GLU A 25 -9.57 -11.04 -25.59
C GLU A 25 -10.58 -12.20 -25.41
N ILE A 26 -11.75 -11.92 -24.87
CA ILE A 26 -12.78 -12.95 -24.66
C ILE A 26 -13.68 -12.99 -25.91
N ILE A 27 -13.36 -13.91 -26.83
CA ILE A 27 -13.98 -14.00 -28.17
C ILE A 27 -14.56 -15.36 -28.50
N LYS A 28 -14.51 -16.35 -27.59
CA LYS A 28 -14.93 -17.72 -27.88
C LYS A 28 -15.73 -18.33 -26.74
N PHE A 29 -16.74 -19.13 -27.14
CA PHE A 29 -17.47 -19.98 -26.20
C PHE A 29 -16.85 -21.40 -26.16
N VAL A 30 -16.72 -21.95 -24.95
CA VAL A 30 -16.37 -23.39 -24.78
C VAL A 30 -17.54 -24.27 -25.18
N LYS A 31 -18.77 -23.84 -24.94
CA LYS A 31 -19.99 -24.53 -25.40
C LYS A 31 -20.89 -23.51 -26.11
N ILE A 32 -21.16 -23.75 -27.37
CA ILE A 32 -22.05 -22.94 -28.20
C ILE A 32 -23.48 -23.12 -27.67
N LYS A 33 -24.18 -22.01 -27.39
CA LYS A 33 -25.59 -21.99 -27.11
C LYS A 33 -26.37 -21.47 -28.31
N SER A 34 -27.49 -22.13 -28.64
CA SER A 34 -28.34 -21.69 -29.72
C SER A 34 -28.83 -20.26 -29.54
N GLY A 35 -28.67 -19.44 -30.57
CA GLY A 35 -29.10 -18.04 -30.57
C GLY A 35 -28.01 -17.04 -30.19
N ILE A 36 -26.81 -17.49 -29.81
CA ILE A 36 -25.64 -16.61 -29.54
C ILE A 36 -24.61 -16.87 -30.63
N TYR A 37 -24.28 -15.82 -31.39
CA TYR A 37 -23.44 -15.94 -32.57
C TYR A 37 -22.05 -15.34 -32.37
N ASP A 38 -21.93 -14.39 -31.44
CA ASP A 38 -20.69 -13.68 -31.17
C ASP A 38 -20.58 -13.28 -29.72
N LEU A 39 -19.35 -13.13 -29.20
CA LEU A 39 -19.01 -12.72 -27.85
C LEU A 39 -17.78 -11.81 -27.88
N LEU A 40 -17.90 -10.66 -27.24
CA LEU A 40 -16.80 -9.73 -27.10
C LEU A 40 -16.88 -9.06 -25.72
N ASN A 41 -15.76 -8.94 -25.03
CA ASN A 41 -15.68 -8.08 -23.87
C ASN A 41 -15.23 -6.68 -24.31
N ASP A 42 -16.10 -5.69 -24.15
CA ASP A 42 -15.83 -4.29 -24.50
C ASP A 42 -14.84 -3.62 -23.55
N THR A 43 -14.69 -4.16 -22.35
CA THR A 43 -13.85 -3.62 -21.30
C THR A 43 -12.94 -4.69 -20.72
N GLN A 44 -11.80 -4.28 -20.20
CA GLN A 44 -10.89 -5.13 -19.45
C GLN A 44 -11.60 -5.77 -18.25
N SER A 45 -11.35 -7.06 -18.02
CA SER A 45 -11.70 -7.73 -16.77
C SER A 45 -10.57 -7.61 -15.76
N ALA A 46 -10.92 -7.28 -14.51
CA ALA A 46 -9.98 -7.08 -13.42
C ALA A 46 -10.50 -7.69 -12.12
N GLY A 47 -9.64 -7.80 -11.12
CA GLY A 47 -9.98 -8.30 -9.77
C GLY A 47 -9.39 -9.66 -9.46
N GLY A 48 -8.79 -10.35 -10.45
CA GLY A 48 -7.98 -11.54 -10.18
C GLY A 48 -6.65 -11.12 -9.53
N GLN A 49 -6.26 -11.81 -8.47
CA GLN A 49 -5.00 -11.63 -7.77
C GLN A 49 -4.27 -12.96 -7.67
N GLU A 50 -2.94 -12.93 -7.67
CA GLU A 50 -2.14 -14.11 -7.37
C GLU A 50 -2.41 -14.60 -5.95
N GLU A 51 -2.09 -15.85 -5.70
CA GLU A 51 -2.15 -16.42 -4.36
C GLU A 51 -1.17 -15.66 -3.45
N GLU A 52 -1.69 -15.20 -2.33
CA GLU A 52 -0.94 -14.45 -1.33
C GLU A 52 0.17 -15.35 -0.75
N THR A 53 1.37 -14.82 -0.66
CA THR A 53 2.47 -15.53 0.00
C THR A 53 2.23 -15.62 1.52
N ASP A 54 2.87 -16.59 2.19
CA ASP A 54 2.78 -16.75 3.65
C ASP A 54 3.16 -15.46 4.40
N ASN A 55 4.14 -14.71 3.89
CA ASN A 55 4.56 -13.43 4.47
C ASN A 55 3.49 -12.34 4.30
N GLU A 56 2.88 -12.23 3.13
CA GLU A 56 1.80 -11.28 2.87
C GLU A 56 0.56 -11.63 3.71
N TYR A 57 0.23 -12.93 3.79
CA TYR A 57 -0.84 -13.42 4.67
C TYR A 57 -0.58 -13.08 6.13
N LEU A 58 0.62 -13.34 6.64
CA LEU A 58 1.00 -13.03 8.01
C LEU A 58 0.93 -11.53 8.29
N GLN A 59 1.42 -10.69 7.37
CA GLN A 59 1.31 -9.24 7.49
C GLN A 59 -0.15 -8.78 7.53
N ARG A 60 -0.99 -9.25 6.60
CA ARG A 60 -2.42 -8.95 6.56
C ARG A 60 -3.13 -9.43 7.83
N TRP A 61 -2.82 -10.63 8.30
CA TRP A 61 -3.39 -11.19 9.53
C TRP A 61 -2.96 -10.37 10.76
N TYR A 62 -1.69 -9.97 10.83
CA TYR A 62 -1.16 -9.12 11.91
C TYR A 62 -1.86 -7.76 11.90
N LEU A 63 -2.00 -7.13 10.74
CA LEU A 63 -2.69 -5.86 10.56
C LEU A 63 -4.18 -5.97 10.92
N SER A 64 -4.86 -7.06 10.57
CA SER A 64 -6.28 -7.25 10.89
C SER A 64 -6.56 -7.36 12.38
N LYS A 65 -5.64 -7.92 13.16
CA LYS A 65 -5.78 -8.01 14.63
C LYS A 65 -5.62 -6.67 15.34
N LYS A 66 -4.95 -5.70 14.71
CA LYS A 66 -4.65 -4.39 15.27
C LYS A 66 -5.70 -3.32 14.93
N ASP A 67 -6.66 -3.64 14.08
CA ASP A 67 -7.61 -2.68 13.50
C ASP A 67 -8.61 -2.06 14.49
N GLY A 68 -8.67 -2.53 15.73
CA GLY A 68 -9.70 -2.15 16.70
C GLY A 68 -9.25 -1.22 17.83
N ALA A 69 -7.96 -0.93 17.98
CA ALA A 69 -7.44 -0.17 19.12
C ALA A 69 -6.90 1.21 18.71
N TRP A 70 -7.04 2.19 19.59
CA TRP A 70 -6.42 3.51 19.47
C TRP A 70 -4.94 3.41 19.87
N ASN A 71 -4.12 2.89 18.99
CA ASN A 71 -2.68 2.74 19.17
C ASN A 71 -1.91 2.98 17.86
N ILE A 72 -0.60 3.06 17.95
CA ILE A 72 0.34 3.24 16.82
C ILE A 72 0.05 2.25 15.68
N ASP A 73 -0.12 0.99 16.02
CA ASP A 73 -0.32 -0.09 15.06
C ASP A 73 -1.64 0.05 14.29
N ALA A 74 -2.70 0.52 14.96
CA ALA A 74 -3.99 0.77 14.32
C ALA A 74 -3.93 1.96 13.36
N ILE A 75 -3.20 3.01 13.71
CA ILE A 75 -2.97 4.16 12.84
C ILE A 75 -2.17 3.72 11.61
N GLN A 76 -1.04 3.03 11.79
CA GLN A 76 -0.19 2.55 10.72
C GLN A 76 -0.97 1.61 9.77
N SER A 77 -1.69 0.65 10.32
CA SER A 77 -2.53 -0.29 9.56
C SER A 77 -3.61 0.42 8.75
N ALA A 78 -4.29 1.39 9.33
CA ALA A 78 -5.35 2.13 8.65
C ALA A 78 -4.80 2.99 7.51
N LEU A 79 -3.66 3.66 7.72
CA LEU A 79 -3.00 4.48 6.72
C LEU A 79 -2.47 3.67 5.53
N LEU A 80 -1.88 2.48 5.79
CA LEU A 80 -1.40 1.58 4.73
C LEU A 80 -2.51 1.04 3.81
N LYS A 81 -3.77 1.09 4.24
CA LYS A 81 -4.93 0.70 3.43
C LYS A 81 -5.42 1.78 2.47
N LEU A 82 -4.95 3.03 2.64
CA LEU A 82 -5.34 4.13 1.78
C LEU A 82 -4.70 4.00 0.40
N ASN A 83 -5.46 4.40 -0.61
CA ASN A 83 -4.98 4.35 -1.98
C ASN A 83 -3.77 5.28 -2.19
N GLY A 84 -2.73 4.74 -2.82
CA GLY A 84 -1.50 5.49 -3.13
C GLY A 84 -0.55 5.69 -1.95
N VAL A 85 -0.85 5.17 -0.75
CA VAL A 85 0.11 5.12 0.36
C VAL A 85 1.05 3.95 0.16
N SER A 86 2.35 4.23 0.11
CA SER A 86 3.39 3.22 -0.10
C SER A 86 4.11 2.79 1.18
N SER A 87 4.24 3.70 2.15
CA SER A 87 4.90 3.42 3.43
C SER A 87 4.42 4.36 4.52
N VAL A 88 4.41 3.87 5.76
CA VAL A 88 3.97 4.62 6.94
C VAL A 88 4.90 4.30 8.11
N PHE A 89 5.36 5.34 8.80
CA PHE A 89 6.05 5.23 10.06
C PHE A 89 5.27 6.01 11.12
N VAL A 90 5.07 5.41 12.29
CA VAL A 90 4.38 6.03 13.42
C VAL A 90 5.20 5.77 14.68
N ASP A 91 5.43 6.82 15.45
CA ASP A 91 6.09 6.77 16.76
C ASP A 91 5.37 7.70 17.74
N GLU A 92 5.51 7.47 19.03
CA GLU A 92 4.83 8.26 20.05
C GLU A 92 5.72 8.59 21.24
N ASN A 93 5.56 9.78 21.78
CA ASN A 93 6.19 10.22 23.02
C ASN A 93 5.17 10.24 24.17
N HIS A 94 5.22 9.25 25.04
CA HIS A 94 4.38 9.18 26.25
C HIS A 94 4.86 10.03 27.41
N GLU A 95 6.10 10.54 27.32
CA GLU A 95 6.69 11.29 28.41
C GLU A 95 6.13 12.72 28.51
N ASN A 96 6.31 13.34 29.69
CA ASN A 96 5.99 14.76 29.90
C ASN A 96 7.15 15.67 29.48
N THR A 97 8.20 15.13 28.90
CA THR A 97 9.40 15.82 28.42
C THR A 97 9.64 15.50 26.96
N LYS A 98 10.40 16.35 26.29
CA LYS A 98 10.81 16.11 24.89
C LYS A 98 11.76 14.92 24.81
N VAL A 99 11.48 13.96 23.94
CA VAL A 99 12.29 12.77 23.69
C VAL A 99 12.47 12.57 22.18
N ASN A 100 13.71 12.38 21.73
CA ASN A 100 14.02 12.17 20.30
C ASN A 100 13.40 13.22 19.37
N ASP A 101 13.49 14.49 19.75
CA ASP A 101 12.86 15.64 19.08
C ASP A 101 11.33 15.60 18.99
N MET A 102 10.67 14.66 19.64
CA MET A 102 9.22 14.62 19.78
C MET A 102 8.77 15.42 21.00
N ASP A 103 7.75 16.25 20.80
CA ASP A 103 7.14 17.01 21.88
C ASP A 103 6.47 16.11 22.92
N PRO A 104 6.29 16.58 24.17
CA PRO A 104 5.59 15.82 25.20
C PRO A 104 4.18 15.42 24.74
N LYS A 105 3.77 14.18 25.04
CA LYS A 105 2.42 13.67 24.70
C LYS A 105 2.03 13.87 23.24
N SER A 106 2.95 13.59 22.35
CA SER A 106 2.74 13.76 20.90
C SER A 106 2.95 12.45 20.13
N ILE A 107 2.38 12.40 18.95
CA ILE A 107 2.58 11.34 17.98
C ILE A 107 3.22 11.92 16.72
N LEU A 108 4.23 11.23 16.23
CA LEU A 108 4.93 11.52 15.00
C LEU A 108 4.46 10.53 13.93
N ILE A 109 3.95 11.04 12.83
CA ILE A 109 3.44 10.23 11.72
C ILE A 109 4.10 10.68 10.43
N VAL A 110 4.75 9.76 9.73
CA VAL A 110 5.36 10.00 8.42
C VAL A 110 4.69 9.10 7.40
N VAL A 111 4.14 9.68 6.33
CA VAL A 111 3.39 8.93 5.31
C VAL A 111 3.94 9.20 3.92
N ALA A 112 4.32 8.16 3.20
CA ALA A 112 4.75 8.25 1.81
C ALA A 112 3.58 7.98 0.86
N GLY A 113 3.28 8.95 -0.03
CA GLY A 113 2.18 8.84 -0.98
C GLY A 113 0.79 9.08 -0.37
N GLY A 114 -0.25 8.81 -1.13
CA GLY A 114 -1.65 8.97 -0.73
C GLY A 114 -2.16 10.42 -0.68
N ASP A 115 -3.47 10.58 -0.62
CA ASP A 115 -4.14 11.88 -0.49
C ASP A 115 -4.02 12.44 0.93
N ALA A 116 -3.71 13.73 1.05
CA ALA A 116 -3.41 14.34 2.34
C ALA A 116 -4.65 14.52 3.21
N ASP A 117 -5.82 14.71 2.63
CA ASP A 117 -7.07 14.91 3.36
C ASP A 117 -7.60 13.57 3.88
N GLU A 118 -7.50 12.50 3.07
CA GLU A 118 -7.82 11.12 3.48
C GLU A 118 -6.90 10.66 4.61
N ILE A 119 -5.60 10.97 4.53
CA ILE A 119 -4.62 10.68 5.58
C ILE A 119 -5.02 11.38 6.88
N ALA A 120 -5.26 12.69 6.84
CA ALA A 120 -5.62 13.46 8.03
C ALA A 120 -6.93 12.96 8.67
N GLN A 121 -7.93 12.64 7.86
CA GLN A 121 -9.19 12.07 8.34
C GLN A 121 -8.99 10.71 9.00
N THR A 122 -8.13 9.87 8.42
CA THR A 122 -7.81 8.54 8.97
C THR A 122 -7.05 8.66 10.29
N ILE A 123 -6.07 9.57 10.38
CA ILE A 123 -5.35 9.85 11.63
C ILE A 123 -6.34 10.30 12.71
N TRP A 124 -7.22 11.24 12.40
CA TRP A 124 -8.23 11.73 13.34
C TRP A 124 -9.13 10.62 13.89
N LEU A 125 -9.57 9.71 13.04
CA LEU A 125 -10.44 8.59 13.42
C LEU A 125 -9.74 7.52 14.26
N LYS A 126 -8.41 7.40 14.15
CA LYS A 126 -7.64 6.32 14.78
C LYS A 126 -6.77 6.75 15.96
N LYS A 127 -6.41 8.04 16.05
CA LYS A 127 -5.61 8.55 17.16
C LYS A 127 -6.42 8.70 18.44
N ASP A 128 -5.75 8.66 19.57
CA ASP A 128 -6.33 9.15 20.82
C ASP A 128 -6.53 10.68 20.74
N GLN A 129 -7.67 11.16 21.20
CA GLN A 129 -8.02 12.58 21.09
C GLN A 129 -7.15 13.47 21.99
N SER A 130 -6.55 12.91 23.04
CA SER A 130 -5.69 13.63 23.98
C SER A 130 -4.26 13.85 23.47
N ILE A 131 -3.84 13.12 22.43
CA ILE A 131 -2.48 13.17 21.90
C ILE A 131 -2.40 14.18 20.75
N ALA A 132 -1.41 15.09 20.80
CA ALA A 132 -1.13 16.04 19.73
C ALA A 132 -0.41 15.33 18.57
N THR A 133 -0.68 15.74 17.33
CA THR A 133 0.04 15.25 16.15
C THR A 133 1.14 16.23 15.75
N MET A 134 2.30 15.72 15.37
CA MET A 134 3.44 16.50 14.87
C MET A 134 3.57 16.37 13.36
N GLY A 135 3.95 17.46 12.70
CA GLY A 135 4.19 17.43 11.26
C GLY A 135 4.29 18.82 10.65
N ASP A 136 4.84 18.86 9.45
CA ASP A 136 4.92 20.05 8.58
C ASP A 136 3.74 20.15 7.59
N ILE A 137 3.02 19.06 7.38
CA ILE A 137 1.77 19.06 6.62
C ILE A 137 0.61 19.23 7.61
N GLN A 138 -0.05 20.37 7.53
CA GLN A 138 -1.20 20.72 8.36
C GLN A 138 -2.49 20.54 7.58
N LYS A 139 -3.43 19.78 8.12
CA LYS A 139 -4.78 19.59 7.57
C LYS A 139 -5.83 19.78 8.63
N THR A 140 -7.00 20.22 8.21
CA THR A 140 -8.14 20.44 9.09
C THR A 140 -9.23 19.40 8.78
N VAL A 141 -9.68 18.69 9.80
CA VAL A 141 -10.78 17.74 9.72
C VAL A 141 -11.94 18.19 10.59
N LEU A 142 -13.16 17.77 10.24
CA LEU A 142 -14.35 18.02 11.06
C LEU A 142 -14.55 16.86 12.03
N ASP A 143 -14.74 17.16 13.29
CA ASP A 143 -15.18 16.16 14.27
C ASP A 143 -16.69 15.88 14.13
N ASN A 144 -17.19 14.89 14.86
CA ASN A 144 -18.60 14.50 14.84
C ASN A 144 -19.58 15.59 15.32
N GLN A 145 -19.06 16.66 15.92
CA GLN A 145 -19.82 17.81 16.40
C GLN A 145 -19.73 19.02 15.47
N GLY A 146 -18.98 18.88 14.34
CA GLY A 146 -18.75 19.94 13.38
C GLY A 146 -17.65 20.92 13.76
N ASN A 147 -16.81 20.62 14.77
CA ASN A 147 -15.67 21.47 15.12
C ASN A 147 -14.49 21.14 14.23
N LEU A 148 -13.72 22.17 13.89
CA LEU A 148 -12.47 22.03 13.15
C LEU A 148 -11.37 21.48 14.06
N ARG A 149 -10.70 20.43 13.63
CA ARG A 149 -9.57 19.81 14.31
C ARG A 149 -8.37 19.80 13.39
N GLU A 150 -7.26 20.21 13.93
CA GLU A 150 -5.99 20.27 13.23
C GLU A 150 -5.25 18.94 13.37
N ILE A 151 -4.78 18.41 12.26
CA ILE A 151 -3.99 17.18 12.15
C ILE A 151 -2.71 17.50 11.40
N ASN A 152 -1.59 17.15 12.01
CA ASN A 152 -0.26 17.36 11.45
C ASN A 152 0.41 16.02 11.18
N PHE A 153 1.16 15.92 10.08
CA PHE A 153 1.98 14.76 9.75
C PHE A 153 3.14 15.17 8.84
N TYR A 154 4.10 14.27 8.65
CA TYR A 154 5.24 14.49 7.79
C TYR A 154 5.14 13.71 6.48
N ARG A 155 5.77 14.25 5.44
CA ARG A 155 6.12 13.51 4.25
C ARG A 155 7.60 13.16 4.27
N PRO A 156 8.01 11.94 3.86
CA PRO A 156 9.43 11.62 3.78
C PRO A 156 10.11 12.48 2.71
N SER A 157 11.29 12.96 3.01
CA SER A 157 12.16 13.58 2.01
C SER A 157 12.84 12.49 1.17
N LYS A 158 13.03 12.76 -0.13
CA LYS A 158 13.77 11.88 -1.02
C LYS A 158 15.26 12.02 -0.74
N ILE A 159 15.94 10.90 -0.53
CA ILE A 159 17.39 10.84 -0.34
C ILE A 159 17.95 10.04 -1.52
N ASP A 160 18.86 10.63 -2.28
CA ASP A 160 19.62 9.93 -3.30
C ASP A 160 20.77 9.17 -2.64
N ILE A 161 20.86 7.88 -2.88
CA ILE A 161 21.88 7.00 -2.29
C ILE A 161 22.85 6.58 -3.39
N GLU A 162 24.11 6.90 -3.23
CA GLU A 162 25.21 6.33 -4.01
C GLU A 162 25.74 5.09 -3.28
N TYR A 163 25.90 3.99 -3.99
CA TYR A 163 26.44 2.75 -3.43
C TYR A 163 27.56 2.19 -4.30
N LYS A 164 28.52 1.56 -3.64
CA LYS A 164 29.58 0.79 -4.27
C LYS A 164 29.47 -0.66 -3.81
N ILE A 165 29.45 -1.58 -4.75
CA ILE A 165 29.39 -3.00 -4.48
C ILE A 165 30.71 -3.62 -4.87
N ASP A 166 31.40 -4.21 -3.92
CA ASP A 166 32.56 -5.06 -4.15
C ASP A 166 32.12 -6.52 -3.97
N PHE A 167 32.25 -7.33 -5.02
CA PHE A 167 31.87 -8.75 -4.99
C PHE A 167 32.95 -9.64 -5.53
N LYS A 168 32.99 -10.87 -5.03
CA LYS A 168 33.88 -11.92 -5.50
C LYS A 168 33.06 -13.05 -6.09
N LEU A 169 33.31 -13.35 -7.35
CA LEU A 169 32.69 -14.51 -8.00
C LEU A 169 33.33 -15.82 -7.49
N VAL A 170 32.46 -16.80 -7.28
CA VAL A 170 32.90 -18.20 -7.09
C VAL A 170 33.13 -18.79 -8.47
N ASP A 171 34.17 -19.59 -8.63
CA ASP A 171 34.60 -20.16 -9.91
C ASP A 171 33.42 -20.79 -10.69
N GLY A 172 33.32 -20.44 -11.95
CA GLY A 172 32.28 -20.94 -12.87
C GLY A 172 30.94 -20.14 -12.91
N ASN A 173 30.80 -19.12 -12.09
CA ASN A 173 29.64 -18.27 -12.12
C ASN A 173 29.94 -16.92 -12.79
N THR A 174 28.96 -16.42 -13.56
CA THR A 174 28.96 -15.07 -14.13
C THR A 174 27.76 -14.29 -13.60
N ILE A 175 27.98 -13.07 -13.15
CA ILE A 175 26.91 -12.15 -12.75
C ILE A 175 26.96 -10.96 -13.69
N THR A 176 25.82 -10.58 -14.25
CA THR A 176 25.71 -9.37 -15.06
C THR A 176 25.48 -8.13 -14.17
N SER A 177 25.84 -6.95 -14.66
CA SER A 177 25.53 -5.68 -13.98
C SER A 177 24.02 -5.51 -13.74
N THR A 178 23.19 -6.03 -14.64
CA THR A 178 21.73 -6.01 -14.53
C THR A 178 21.24 -6.85 -13.34
N ASP A 179 21.82 -8.02 -13.10
CA ASP A 179 21.43 -8.89 -11.99
C ASP A 179 21.86 -8.30 -10.65
N LEU A 180 23.04 -7.67 -10.59
CA LEU A 180 23.49 -6.93 -9.40
C LEU A 180 22.56 -5.75 -9.08
N ASN A 181 22.20 -4.95 -10.09
CA ASN A 181 21.29 -3.83 -9.89
C ASN A 181 19.92 -4.29 -9.36
N LYS A 182 19.35 -5.36 -9.90
CA LYS A 182 18.11 -5.95 -9.39
C LYS A 182 18.19 -6.41 -7.94
N LEU A 183 19.32 -7.04 -7.54
CA LEU A 183 19.54 -7.45 -6.15
C LEU A 183 19.56 -6.25 -5.21
N VAL A 184 20.26 -5.18 -5.61
CA VAL A 184 20.33 -3.94 -4.82
C VAL A 184 18.99 -3.23 -4.77
N GLU A 185 18.30 -3.09 -5.89
CA GLU A 185 16.96 -2.51 -5.95
C GLU A 185 15.98 -3.27 -5.04
N ASN A 186 15.99 -4.60 -5.09
CA ASN A 186 15.17 -5.42 -4.20
C ASN A 186 15.52 -5.22 -2.73
N TYR A 187 16.82 -5.11 -2.39
CA TYR A 187 17.23 -4.85 -1.03
C TYR A 187 16.77 -3.47 -0.55
N ILE A 188 17.00 -2.43 -1.34
CA ILE A 188 16.60 -1.05 -1.01
C ILE A 188 15.07 -0.93 -0.90
N ASN A 189 14.32 -1.53 -1.82
CA ASN A 189 12.86 -1.47 -1.83
C ASN A 189 12.21 -2.21 -0.64
N ASN A 190 12.94 -3.12 0.00
CA ASN A 190 12.48 -3.81 1.22
C ASN A 190 12.81 -3.06 2.52
N ILE A 191 13.53 -1.93 2.44
CA ILE A 191 13.79 -1.11 3.62
C ILE A 191 12.52 -0.33 3.95
N GLN A 192 12.02 -0.53 5.17
CA GLN A 192 10.86 0.22 5.65
C GLN A 192 11.23 1.69 5.89
N LEU A 193 10.22 2.57 5.83
CA LEU A 193 10.38 3.96 6.22
C LEU A 193 10.95 4.01 7.65
N ALA A 194 11.97 4.86 7.87
CA ALA A 194 12.81 4.90 9.08
C ALA A 194 13.68 3.64 9.36
N GLY A 195 13.79 2.71 8.41
CA GLY A 195 14.73 1.60 8.48
C GLY A 195 16.17 2.03 8.27
N TYR A 196 17.11 1.18 8.70
CA TYR A 196 18.55 1.41 8.53
C TYR A 196 19.13 0.51 7.46
N LEU A 197 20.03 1.07 6.63
CA LEU A 197 20.89 0.28 5.75
C LEU A 197 21.97 -0.42 6.58
N THR A 198 22.00 -1.75 6.55
CA THR A 198 23.09 -2.54 7.15
C THR A 198 23.92 -3.19 6.05
N SER A 199 25.24 -3.14 6.19
CA SER A 199 26.17 -3.94 5.37
C SER A 199 26.41 -5.28 6.06
N TYR A 200 26.38 -6.36 5.31
CA TYR A 200 26.81 -7.68 5.77
C TYR A 200 28.19 -8.01 5.17
#